data_e3c72fed896d61f9150ba72c3c9ee217
#
_entry.id   e3c72fed896d61f9150ba72c3c9ee217
#
_cell.length_a   1.000
_cell.length_b   1.000
_cell.length_c   1.000
_cell.angle_alpha   90.00
_cell.angle_beta   90.00
_cell.angle_gamma   90.00
#
_symmetry.space_group_name_H-M   'P 1'
#
loop_
_entity.id
_entity.type
_entity.pdbx_description
1 polymer ?
#
loop_
_entity_poly.entity_id
_entity_poly.type
_entity_poly.pdbx_seq_one_letter_code
_entity_poly.pdbx_strand_id
1 'polypeptide(L)'
;ELCRDMEQLLWTGEQNKKKVFYDLRFLINKERLQMYTVLKNPAQAKTQLDKLEETANLAKNDSLTEMLLYTKANYYYTFNQNTEGDACFRKLINQYKEKKDYAKVNDCYKNLINIAREGNNAPLMERTYESFIVWTDSVKALTAQDELNVLKRKYDESQLTIQEKDDSLSAKQYIIT
;
A
#
# COMPACT_ATOMS: atom_id res chain seq x y z
N GLU A 1 20.42 -2.93 -23.58
CA GLU A 1 20.24 -4.12 -24.45
C GLU A 1 19.14 -5.00 -23.91
N LEU A 2 19.24 -5.53 -22.69
CA LEU A 2 18.25 -6.42 -22.08
C LEU A 2 16.80 -5.91 -22.14
N CYS A 3 16.55 -4.64 -21.76
CA CYS A 3 15.20 -4.06 -21.81
C CYS A 3 14.64 -3.98 -23.23
N ARG A 4 15.49 -3.81 -24.23
CA ARG A 4 15.09 -3.77 -25.64
C ARG A 4 14.67 -5.16 -26.11
N ASP A 5 15.44 -6.18 -25.75
CA ASP A 5 15.13 -7.57 -26.07
C ASP A 5 13.82 -8.04 -25.40
N MET A 6 13.62 -7.64 -24.14
CA MET A 6 12.38 -7.90 -23.41
C MET A 6 11.16 -7.22 -24.08
N GLU A 7 11.30 -5.97 -24.56
CA GLU A 7 10.23 -5.30 -25.31
C GLU A 7 9.87 -6.00 -26.59
N GLN A 8 10.88 -6.46 -27.35
CA GLN A 8 10.66 -7.16 -28.61
C GLN A 8 9.95 -8.50 -28.38
N LEU A 9 10.35 -9.26 -27.35
CA LEU A 9 9.69 -10.49 -26.96
C LEU A 9 8.24 -10.23 -26.51
N LEU A 10 8.03 -9.20 -25.72
CA LEU A 10 6.70 -8.80 -25.27
C LEU A 10 5.81 -8.43 -26.46
N TRP A 11 6.28 -7.58 -27.36
CA TRP A 11 5.55 -7.18 -28.56
C TRP A 11 5.15 -8.40 -29.42
N THR A 12 6.08 -9.31 -29.65
CA THR A 12 5.82 -10.57 -30.40
C THR A 12 4.76 -11.42 -29.69
N GLY A 13 4.85 -11.56 -28.37
CA GLY A 13 3.88 -12.29 -27.56
C GLY A 13 2.48 -11.67 -27.60
N GLU A 14 2.40 -10.34 -27.53
CA GLU A 14 1.13 -9.61 -27.61
C GLU A 14 0.46 -9.75 -29.00
N GLN A 15 1.24 -9.68 -30.09
CA GLN A 15 0.74 -9.89 -31.43
C GLN A 15 0.21 -11.32 -31.62
N ASN A 16 0.96 -12.33 -31.17
CA ASN A 16 0.57 -13.73 -31.27
C ASN A 16 -0.69 -14.05 -30.45
N LYS A 17 -0.82 -13.46 -29.27
CA LYS A 17 -1.95 -13.68 -28.34
C LYS A 17 -3.12 -12.72 -28.57
N LYS A 18 -2.95 -11.68 -29.37
CA LYS A 18 -3.90 -10.56 -29.55
C LYS A 18 -4.35 -9.98 -28.22
N LYS A 19 -3.43 -9.86 -27.26
CA LYS A 19 -3.67 -9.40 -25.90
C LYS A 19 -2.50 -8.53 -25.42
N VAL A 20 -2.84 -7.43 -24.73
CA VAL A 20 -1.84 -6.56 -24.10
C VAL A 20 -1.49 -7.10 -22.71
N PHE A 21 -0.19 -7.23 -22.43
CA PHE A 21 0.32 -7.67 -21.14
C PHE A 21 0.79 -6.46 -20.31
N TYR A 22 -0.14 -5.75 -19.72
CA TYR A 22 0.14 -4.51 -18.97
C TYR A 22 1.16 -4.72 -17.84
N ASP A 23 1.09 -5.85 -17.11
CA ASP A 23 2.02 -6.16 -16.02
C ASP A 23 3.46 -6.23 -16.52
N LEU A 24 3.70 -6.89 -17.65
CA LEU A 24 5.03 -7.00 -18.25
C LEU A 24 5.51 -5.66 -18.82
N ARG A 25 4.62 -4.90 -19.47
CA ARG A 25 4.93 -3.53 -19.93
C ARG A 25 5.34 -2.63 -18.78
N PHE A 26 4.59 -2.72 -17.67
CA PHE A 26 4.89 -1.96 -16.47
C PHE A 26 6.28 -2.32 -15.92
N LEU A 27 6.59 -3.61 -15.77
CA LEU A 27 7.88 -4.07 -15.26
C LEU A 27 9.05 -3.60 -16.13
N ILE A 28 8.96 -3.72 -17.46
CA ILE A 28 10.02 -3.26 -18.37
C ILE A 28 10.26 -1.76 -18.24
N ASN A 29 9.19 -0.96 -18.21
CA ASN A 29 9.32 0.50 -18.05
C ASN A 29 9.86 0.89 -16.67
N LYS A 30 9.50 0.12 -15.62
CA LYS A 30 10.03 0.31 -14.26
C LYS A 30 11.55 0.06 -14.22
N GLU A 31 12.03 -1.02 -14.82
CA GLU A 31 13.47 -1.31 -14.90
C GLU A 31 14.23 -0.23 -15.67
N ARG A 32 13.67 0.27 -16.77
CA ARG A 32 14.26 1.42 -17.51
C ARG A 32 14.26 2.69 -16.65
N LEU A 33 13.19 2.97 -15.94
CA LEU A 33 13.14 4.11 -15.04
C LEU A 33 14.25 4.01 -13.99
N GLN A 34 14.41 2.85 -13.37
CA GLN A 34 15.47 2.64 -12.38
C GLN A 34 16.87 2.84 -12.97
N MET A 35 17.12 2.33 -14.17
CA MET A 35 18.38 2.54 -14.89
C MET A 35 18.66 4.04 -15.11
N TYR A 36 17.70 4.80 -15.63
CA TYR A 36 17.88 6.24 -15.85
C TYR A 36 17.98 7.05 -14.56
N THR A 37 17.35 6.57 -13.49
CA THR A 37 17.47 7.14 -12.14
C THR A 37 18.89 6.96 -11.60
N VAL A 38 19.45 5.77 -11.73
CA VAL A 38 20.86 5.49 -11.35
C VAL A 38 21.84 6.32 -12.19
N LEU A 39 21.58 6.45 -13.48
CA LEU A 39 22.39 7.27 -14.40
C LEU A 39 22.19 8.78 -14.20
N LYS A 40 21.35 9.20 -13.27
CA LYS A 40 21.00 10.60 -13.00
C LYS A 40 20.54 11.36 -14.25
N ASN A 41 19.77 10.71 -15.11
CA ASN A 41 19.18 11.29 -16.31
C ASN A 41 17.69 11.60 -16.11
N PRO A 42 17.33 12.80 -15.61
CA PRO A 42 15.95 13.11 -15.22
C PRO A 42 14.99 13.14 -16.41
N ALA A 43 15.43 13.55 -17.60
CA ALA A 43 14.58 13.65 -18.78
C ALA A 43 14.12 12.26 -19.26
N GLN A 44 15.04 11.30 -19.38
CA GLN A 44 14.72 9.93 -19.76
C GLN A 44 13.95 9.20 -18.65
N ALA A 45 14.33 9.43 -17.40
CA ALA A 45 13.61 8.89 -16.25
C ALA A 45 12.13 9.37 -16.22
N LYS A 46 11.88 10.67 -16.46
CA LYS A 46 10.54 11.24 -16.56
C LYS A 46 9.71 10.59 -17.67
N THR A 47 10.32 10.40 -18.84
CA THR A 47 9.64 9.71 -19.97
C THR A 47 9.20 8.29 -19.60
N GLN A 48 10.02 7.54 -18.86
CA GLN A 48 9.65 6.20 -18.41
C GLN A 48 8.57 6.24 -17.32
N LEU A 49 8.62 7.23 -16.44
CA LEU A 49 7.60 7.43 -15.41
C LEU A 49 6.22 7.70 -16.03
N ASP A 50 6.15 8.54 -17.06
CA ASP A 50 4.92 8.84 -17.79
C ASP A 50 4.34 7.58 -18.45
N LYS A 51 5.19 6.73 -19.05
CA LYS A 51 4.77 5.42 -19.61
C LYS A 51 4.25 4.47 -18.53
N LEU A 52 4.85 4.46 -17.35
CA LEU A 52 4.38 3.67 -16.22
C LEU A 52 2.99 4.12 -15.77
N GLU A 53 2.78 5.42 -15.66
CA GLU A 53 1.50 6.00 -15.27
C GLU A 53 0.40 5.67 -16.29
N GLU A 54 0.68 5.83 -17.58
CA GLU A 54 -0.22 5.43 -18.66
C GLU A 54 -0.56 3.94 -18.59
N THR A 55 0.45 3.07 -18.42
CA THR A 55 0.27 1.63 -18.35
C THR A 55 -0.58 1.21 -17.15
N ALA A 56 -0.34 1.79 -15.97
CA ALA A 56 -1.13 1.52 -14.76
C ALA A 56 -2.59 1.97 -14.91
N ASN A 57 -2.82 3.13 -15.53
CA ASN A 57 -4.16 3.65 -15.78
C ASN A 57 -4.95 2.78 -16.75
N LEU A 58 -4.30 2.26 -17.80
CA LEU A 58 -4.93 1.35 -18.78
C LEU A 58 -5.21 -0.04 -18.20
N ALA A 59 -4.32 -0.53 -17.34
CA ALA A 59 -4.47 -1.83 -16.69
C ALA A 59 -5.62 -1.89 -15.69
N LYS A 60 -5.97 -0.76 -15.07
CA LYS A 60 -6.99 -0.67 -13.99
C LYS A 60 -6.77 -1.70 -12.88
N ASN A 61 -5.51 -1.86 -12.48
CA ASN A 61 -5.06 -2.87 -11.53
C ASN A 61 -4.51 -2.16 -10.28
N ASP A 62 -5.10 -2.44 -9.12
CA ASP A 62 -4.72 -1.81 -7.84
C ASP A 62 -3.26 -2.10 -7.47
N SER A 63 -2.76 -3.30 -7.74
CA SER A 63 -1.37 -3.67 -7.47
C SER A 63 -0.39 -2.83 -8.28
N LEU A 64 -0.68 -2.60 -9.57
CA LEU A 64 0.15 -1.73 -10.41
C LEU A 64 0.07 -0.26 -9.96
N THR A 65 -1.08 0.17 -9.47
CA THR A 65 -1.26 1.52 -8.93
C THR A 65 -0.44 1.71 -7.64
N GLU A 66 -0.41 0.72 -6.76
CA GLU A 66 0.44 0.72 -5.56
C GLU A 66 1.93 0.78 -5.95
N MET A 67 2.36 -0.08 -6.88
CA MET A 67 3.74 -0.10 -7.40
C MET A 67 4.12 1.23 -8.06
N LEU A 68 3.19 1.85 -8.79
CA LEU A 68 3.40 3.15 -9.41
C LEU A 68 3.67 4.24 -8.36
N LEU A 69 2.89 4.28 -7.27
CA LEU A 69 3.08 5.28 -6.20
C LEU A 69 4.47 5.16 -5.55
N TYR A 70 4.92 3.93 -5.25
CA TYR A 70 6.28 3.68 -4.77
C TYR A 70 7.35 4.14 -5.77
N THR A 71 7.19 3.79 -7.02
CA THR A 71 8.14 4.11 -8.08
C THR A 71 8.21 5.63 -8.33
N LYS A 72 7.06 6.31 -8.32
CA LYS A 72 6.98 7.79 -8.40
C LYS A 72 7.69 8.45 -7.22
N ALA A 73 7.46 7.97 -6.01
CA ALA A 73 8.09 8.52 -4.82
C ALA A 73 9.63 8.40 -4.89
N ASN A 74 10.15 7.23 -5.26
CA ASN A 74 11.59 7.02 -5.45
C ASN A 74 12.18 7.96 -6.49
N TYR A 75 11.50 8.11 -7.62
CA TYR A 75 11.91 9.07 -8.66
C TYR A 75 11.99 10.49 -8.09
N TYR A 76 10.93 10.96 -7.44
CA TYR A 76 10.88 12.33 -6.92
C TYR A 76 11.95 12.58 -5.87
N TYR A 77 12.16 11.68 -4.90
CA TYR A 77 13.23 11.83 -3.91
C TYR A 77 14.64 11.81 -4.53
N THR A 78 14.85 10.97 -5.53
CA THR A 78 16.16 10.90 -6.21
C THR A 78 16.53 12.21 -6.92
N PHE A 79 15.54 12.93 -7.43
CA PHE A 79 15.70 14.22 -8.10
C PHE A 79 15.35 15.43 -7.22
N ASN A 80 15.38 15.25 -5.88
CA ASN A 80 15.16 16.29 -4.87
C ASN A 80 13.78 16.96 -4.94
N GLN A 81 12.78 16.30 -5.49
CA GLN A 81 11.38 16.72 -5.51
C GLN A 81 10.65 16.12 -4.31
N ASN A 82 11.06 16.52 -3.10
CA ASN A 82 10.62 15.89 -1.86
C ASN A 82 9.10 16.05 -1.60
N THR A 83 8.51 17.18 -1.97
CA THR A 83 7.08 17.45 -1.80
C THR A 83 6.21 16.47 -2.57
N GLU A 84 6.59 16.18 -3.81
CA GLU A 84 5.90 15.24 -4.69
C GLU A 84 6.09 13.80 -4.21
N GLY A 85 7.29 13.46 -3.72
CA GLY A 85 7.57 12.18 -3.09
C GLY A 85 6.73 11.96 -1.84
N ASP A 86 6.66 12.95 -0.96
CA ASP A 86 5.82 12.93 0.25
C ASP A 86 4.33 12.74 -0.10
N ALA A 87 3.85 13.40 -1.16
CA ALA A 87 2.46 13.25 -1.61
C ALA A 87 2.14 11.82 -2.05
N CYS A 88 3.08 11.15 -2.76
CA CYS A 88 2.92 9.75 -3.17
C CYS A 88 2.85 8.81 -1.96
N PHE A 89 3.77 8.92 -1.00
CA PHE A 89 3.74 8.09 0.21
C PHE A 89 2.53 8.36 1.08
N ARG A 90 2.12 9.62 1.23
CA ARG A 90 0.91 9.97 1.99
C ARG A 90 -0.33 9.31 1.40
N LYS A 91 -0.48 9.32 0.07
CA LYS A 91 -1.58 8.66 -0.62
C LYS A 91 -1.57 7.16 -0.36
N LEU A 92 -0.41 6.53 -0.46
CA LEU A 92 -0.24 5.09 -0.24
C LEU A 92 -0.55 4.70 1.21
N ILE A 93 -0.01 5.43 2.19
CA ILE A 93 -0.27 5.22 3.62
C ILE A 93 -1.76 5.35 3.93
N ASN A 94 -2.44 6.38 3.39
CA ASN A 94 -3.87 6.57 3.60
C ASN A 94 -4.69 5.41 3.03
N GLN A 95 -4.37 4.94 1.83
CA GLN A 95 -5.04 3.77 1.23
C GLN A 95 -4.91 2.51 2.10
N TYR A 96 -3.73 2.27 2.68
CA TYR A 96 -3.53 1.12 3.57
C TYR A 96 -4.22 1.30 4.93
N LYS A 97 -4.26 2.53 5.47
CA LYS A 97 -5.02 2.84 6.69
C LYS A 97 -6.52 2.58 6.51
N GLU A 98 -7.09 3.00 5.40
CA GLU A 98 -8.50 2.75 5.05
C GLU A 98 -8.82 1.27 4.94
N LYS A 99 -7.89 0.48 4.39
CA LYS A 99 -7.99 -0.98 4.30
C LYS A 99 -7.66 -1.70 5.63
N LYS A 100 -7.26 -0.96 6.68
CA LYS A 100 -6.74 -1.48 7.96
C LYS A 100 -5.54 -2.42 7.80
N ASP A 101 -4.78 -2.26 6.72
CA ASP A 101 -3.55 -3.00 6.45
C ASP A 101 -2.35 -2.31 7.12
N TYR A 102 -2.30 -2.44 8.45
CA TYR A 102 -1.30 -1.76 9.28
C TYR A 102 0.11 -2.28 9.05
N ALA A 103 0.27 -3.53 8.59
CA ALA A 103 1.56 -4.08 8.21
C ALA A 103 2.15 -3.33 7.01
N LYS A 104 1.36 -3.08 5.98
CA LYS A 104 1.79 -2.29 4.81
C LYS A 104 2.06 -0.83 5.15
N VAL A 105 1.32 -0.24 6.09
CA VAL A 105 1.64 1.12 6.59
C VAL A 105 3.03 1.14 7.25
N ASN A 106 3.34 0.15 8.09
CA ASN A 106 4.68 0.02 8.70
C ASN A 106 5.77 -0.14 7.65
N ASP A 107 5.52 -0.93 6.60
CA ASP A 107 6.46 -1.13 5.49
C ASP A 107 6.67 0.15 4.69
N CYS A 108 5.65 0.99 4.51
CA CYS A 108 5.79 2.31 3.90
C CYS A 108 6.77 3.19 4.69
N TYR A 109 6.62 3.28 6.01
CA TYR A 109 7.53 4.07 6.85
C TYR A 109 8.97 3.52 6.81
N LYS A 110 9.15 2.20 6.89
CA LYS A 110 10.48 1.56 6.79
C LYS A 110 11.14 1.84 5.44
N ASN A 111 10.39 1.73 4.36
CA ASN A 111 10.89 2.03 3.01
C ASN A 111 11.28 3.50 2.88
N LEU A 112 10.49 4.42 3.42
CA LEU A 112 10.79 5.84 3.40
C LEU A 112 12.06 6.17 4.19
N ILE A 113 12.28 5.52 5.34
CA ILE A 113 13.52 5.62 6.13
C ILE A 113 14.71 5.11 5.31
N ASN A 114 14.57 3.99 4.59
CA ASN A 114 15.63 3.45 3.75
C ASN A 114 15.96 4.40 2.59
N ILE A 115 14.96 4.95 1.91
CA ILE A 115 15.14 5.95 0.84
C ILE A 115 15.89 7.18 1.38
N ALA A 116 15.48 7.69 2.53
CA ALA A 116 16.12 8.84 3.17
C ALA A 116 17.59 8.55 3.53
N ARG A 117 17.88 7.35 4.03
CA ARG A 117 19.24 6.91 4.38
C ARG A 117 20.12 6.76 3.14
N GLU A 118 19.65 6.08 2.11
CA GLU A 118 20.38 5.89 0.85
C GLU A 118 20.66 7.20 0.12
N GLY A 119 19.71 8.14 0.19
CA GLY A 119 19.83 9.47 -0.37
C GLY A 119 20.58 10.48 0.53
N ASN A 120 21.06 10.09 1.72
CA ASN A 120 21.61 11.00 2.73
C ASN A 120 20.70 12.19 3.03
N ASN A 121 19.38 11.98 3.02
CA ASN A 121 18.36 13.01 3.24
C ASN A 121 17.97 13.05 4.72
N ALA A 122 18.78 13.73 5.54
CA ALA A 122 18.57 13.81 6.98
C ALA A 122 17.22 14.43 7.37
N PRO A 123 16.75 15.54 6.77
CA PRO A 123 15.44 16.10 7.07
C PRO A 123 14.29 15.15 6.78
N LEU A 124 14.35 14.38 5.69
CA LEU A 124 13.36 13.35 5.37
C LEU A 124 13.39 12.23 6.41
N MET A 125 14.57 11.81 6.83
CA MET A 125 14.73 10.74 7.82
C MET A 125 14.13 11.15 9.18
N GLU A 126 14.44 12.36 9.66
CA GLU A 126 13.94 12.89 10.93
C GLU A 126 12.41 12.93 10.96
N ARG A 127 11.77 13.63 10.01
CA ARG A 127 10.30 13.72 9.97
C ARG A 127 9.61 12.38 9.73
N THR A 128 10.28 11.44 9.07
CA THR A 128 9.73 10.09 8.87
C THR A 128 9.75 9.29 10.17
N TYR A 129 10.83 9.37 10.96
CA TYR A 129 10.88 8.76 12.29
C TYR A 129 9.82 9.32 13.23
N GLU A 130 9.65 10.64 13.27
CA GLU A 130 8.60 11.30 14.06
C GLU A 130 7.21 10.78 13.67
N SER A 131 6.92 10.77 12.36
CA SER A 131 5.64 10.27 11.84
C SER A 131 5.43 8.78 12.15
N PHE A 132 6.49 7.98 12.11
CA PHE A 132 6.43 6.55 12.41
C PHE A 132 6.17 6.29 13.90
N ILE A 133 6.77 7.06 14.79
CA ILE A 133 6.50 6.98 16.23
C ILE A 133 5.03 7.28 16.52
N VAL A 134 4.52 8.41 16.02
CA VAL A 134 3.11 8.78 16.16
C VAL A 134 2.18 7.71 15.59
N TRP A 135 2.52 7.14 14.44
CA TRP A 135 1.76 6.05 13.84
C TRP A 135 1.77 4.79 14.73
N THR A 136 2.93 4.39 15.25
CA THR A 136 3.06 3.21 16.11
C THR A 136 2.20 3.31 17.37
N ASP A 137 2.16 4.48 17.99
CA ASP A 137 1.30 4.73 19.15
C ASP A 137 -0.19 4.71 18.77
N SER A 138 -0.54 5.27 17.61
CA SER A 138 -1.90 5.22 17.07
C SER A 138 -2.36 3.78 16.80
N VAL A 139 -1.51 2.91 16.26
CA VAL A 139 -1.84 1.49 15.99
C VAL A 139 -2.10 0.75 17.28
N LYS A 140 -1.29 0.97 18.31
CA LYS A 140 -1.51 0.35 19.64
C LYS A 140 -2.89 0.72 20.20
N ALA A 141 -3.27 2.00 20.11
CA ALA A 141 -4.56 2.48 20.56
C ALA A 141 -5.73 1.88 19.75
N LEU A 142 -5.60 1.81 18.42
CA LEU A 142 -6.60 1.22 17.52
C LEU A 142 -6.77 -0.29 17.79
N THR A 143 -5.68 -1.03 17.97
CA THR A 143 -5.71 -2.46 18.26
C THR A 143 -6.38 -2.73 19.60
N ALA A 144 -6.05 -1.97 20.64
CA ALA A 144 -6.68 -2.07 21.94
C ALA A 144 -8.20 -1.78 21.89
N GLN A 145 -8.61 -0.78 21.10
CA GLN A 145 -10.01 -0.47 20.90
C GLN A 145 -10.77 -1.58 20.17
N ASP A 146 -10.16 -2.18 19.13
CA ASP A 146 -10.76 -3.29 18.40
C ASP A 146 -10.92 -4.54 19.30
N GLU A 147 -9.92 -4.84 20.13
CA GLU A 147 -10.01 -5.92 21.14
C GLU A 147 -11.14 -5.68 22.15
N LEU A 148 -11.25 -4.47 22.66
CA LEU A 148 -12.33 -4.09 23.56
C LEU A 148 -13.71 -4.23 22.92
N ASN A 149 -13.88 -3.83 21.67
CA ASN A 149 -15.11 -3.98 20.91
C ASN A 149 -15.48 -5.46 20.70
N VAL A 150 -14.51 -6.34 20.48
CA VAL A 150 -14.72 -7.80 20.37
C VAL A 150 -15.17 -8.37 21.69
N LEU A 151 -14.53 -8.01 22.80
CA LEU A 151 -14.90 -8.44 24.15
C LEU A 151 -16.31 -7.99 24.52
N LYS A 152 -16.66 -6.73 24.21
CA LYS A 152 -18.00 -6.20 24.44
C LYS A 152 -19.06 -6.98 23.68
N ARG A 153 -18.87 -7.27 22.41
CA ARG A 153 -19.81 -8.11 21.63
C ARG A 153 -20.01 -9.48 22.24
N LYS A 154 -18.93 -10.16 22.62
CA LYS A 154 -19.01 -11.48 23.27
C LYS A 154 -19.78 -11.43 24.59
N TYR A 155 -19.60 -10.36 25.38
CA TYR A 155 -20.35 -10.15 26.59
C TYR A 155 -21.85 -9.99 26.30
N ASP A 156 -22.21 -9.11 25.35
CA ASP A 156 -23.61 -8.85 24.98
C ASP A 156 -24.29 -10.13 24.46
N GLU A 157 -23.60 -10.92 23.60
CA GLU A 157 -24.09 -12.24 23.13
C GLU A 157 -24.32 -13.22 24.30
N SER A 158 -23.40 -13.24 25.27
CA SER A 158 -23.53 -14.07 26.46
C SER A 158 -24.75 -13.67 27.32
N GLN A 159 -24.99 -12.37 27.49
CA GLN A 159 -26.17 -11.89 28.26
C GLN A 159 -27.48 -12.25 27.57
N LEU A 160 -27.56 -12.09 26.24
CA LEU A 160 -28.76 -12.53 25.48
C LEU A 160 -29.01 -14.02 25.64
N THR A 161 -28.00 -14.86 25.58
CA THR A 161 -28.13 -16.31 25.76
C THR A 161 -28.63 -16.68 27.17
N ILE A 162 -28.19 -15.97 28.21
CA ILE A 162 -28.65 -16.16 29.59
C ILE A 162 -30.12 -15.78 29.71
N GLN A 163 -30.51 -14.64 29.16
CA GLN A 163 -31.88 -14.15 29.20
C GLN A 163 -32.85 -15.11 28.48
N GLU A 164 -32.48 -15.59 27.28
CA GLU A 164 -33.27 -16.61 26.55
C GLU A 164 -33.47 -17.90 27.35
N LYS A 165 -32.44 -18.34 28.10
CA LYS A 165 -32.56 -19.51 28.98
C LYS A 165 -33.48 -19.26 30.16
N ASP A 166 -33.40 -18.11 30.80
CA ASP A 166 -34.26 -17.73 31.93
C ASP A 166 -35.72 -17.59 31.49
N ASP A 167 -35.99 -16.99 30.34
CA ASP A 167 -37.32 -16.87 29.76
C ASP A 167 -37.89 -18.27 29.43
N SER A 168 -37.09 -19.18 28.88
CA SER A 168 -37.47 -20.56 28.59
C SER A 168 -37.78 -21.35 29.86
N LEU A 169 -37.01 -21.16 30.94
CA LEU A 169 -37.27 -21.80 32.25
C LEU A 169 -38.55 -21.27 32.89
N SER A 170 -38.77 -19.96 32.85
CA SER A 170 -39.99 -19.33 33.36
C SER A 170 -41.24 -19.84 32.64
N ALA A 171 -41.20 -19.92 31.29
CA ALA A 171 -42.29 -20.46 30.49
C ALA A 171 -42.61 -21.91 30.82
N LYS A 172 -41.61 -22.75 31.11
CA LYS A 172 -41.82 -24.15 31.53
C LYS A 172 -42.44 -24.27 32.92
N GLN A 173 -42.14 -23.37 33.84
CA GLN A 173 -42.75 -23.35 35.17
C GLN A 173 -44.26 -23.02 35.14
N TYR A 174 -44.67 -22.13 34.22
CA TYR A 174 -46.09 -21.80 34.03
C TYR A 174 -46.93 -22.93 33.44
N ILE A 175 -46.32 -23.92 32.78
CA ILE A 175 -47.02 -25.05 32.16
C ILE A 175 -47.27 -26.17 33.19
N ILE A 176 -46.54 -26.20 34.30
CA ILE A 176 -46.59 -27.28 35.33
C ILE A 176 -47.52 -26.92 36.49
N THR A 177 -48.01 -25.67 36.54
CA THR A 177 -49.02 -25.23 37.53
C THR A 177 -50.43 -25.18 36.95
#